data_c084f97bf698a5eb56b2b9a1864831c0
#
_entry.id   c084f97bf698a5eb56b2b9a1864831c0
#
_cell.length_a   1.000
_cell.length_b   1.000
_cell.length_c   1.000
_cell.angle_alpha   90.00
_cell.angle_beta   90.00
_cell.angle_gamma   90.00
#
_symmetry.space_group_name_H-M   'P 1'
#
loop_
_entity.id
_entity.type
_entity.pdbx_description
1 polymer ?
#
loop_
_entity_poly.entity_id
_entity_poly.type
_entity_poly.pdbx_seq_one_letter_code
_entity_poly.pdbx_strand_id
1 'polypeptide(L)'
;MKKSTTSKARKTTPATTAALVPNLPKIQRRKSKLHGWGVFAREPINKNKRIIDYAGELISNKQSVNREDRYLRQGCIWVFRVNRAWSRDANVGGNVARFINHSCTPNCWVEVVDKTIWIRAARNIRAGEELTYDYNTEGDKTIPCRCRPNCKTRL
;
A
#
# COMPACT_ATOMS: atom_id res chain seq x y z
N MET A 1 44.08 -57.85 17.65
CA MET A 1 43.59 -56.60 18.29
C MET A 1 43.32 -55.60 17.22
N LYS A 2 41.99 -55.34 16.89
CA LYS A 2 41.59 -54.37 15.91
C LYS A 2 40.88 -53.22 16.68
N LYS A 3 41.44 -52.00 16.62
CA LYS A 3 40.87 -50.81 17.22
C LYS A 3 39.79 -50.23 16.28
N SER A 4 38.54 -50.14 16.76
CA SER A 4 37.45 -49.49 16.10
C SER A 4 37.48 -47.98 16.43
N THR A 5 37.59 -47.14 15.41
CA THR A 5 37.48 -45.67 15.52
C THR A 5 36.07 -45.24 15.16
N THR A 6 35.28 -44.87 16.14
CA THR A 6 33.95 -44.30 15.98
C THR A 6 34.06 -42.81 15.63
N SER A 7 33.70 -42.47 14.38
CA SER A 7 33.56 -41.10 13.92
C SER A 7 32.26 -40.50 14.45
N LYS A 8 32.34 -39.42 15.27
CA LYS A 8 31.20 -38.63 15.72
C LYS A 8 30.71 -37.70 14.58
N ALA A 9 29.55 -37.98 14.05
CA ALA A 9 28.87 -37.08 13.12
C ALA A 9 28.45 -35.79 13.84
N ARG A 10 28.96 -34.66 13.35
CA ARG A 10 28.61 -33.31 13.78
C ARG A 10 27.22 -32.97 13.21
N LYS A 11 26.21 -32.87 14.07
CA LYS A 11 24.90 -32.36 13.70
C LYS A 11 25.01 -30.84 13.41
N THR A 12 24.93 -30.47 12.16
CA THR A 12 24.75 -29.08 11.75
C THR A 12 23.27 -28.70 11.91
N THR A 13 22.96 -27.83 12.85
CA THR A 13 21.65 -27.21 13.03
C THR A 13 21.41 -26.27 11.83
N PRO A 14 20.26 -26.33 11.13
CA PRO A 14 19.97 -25.36 10.09
C PRO A 14 19.75 -23.99 10.74
N ALA A 15 20.52 -22.99 10.29
CA ALA A 15 20.31 -21.60 10.67
C ALA A 15 18.93 -21.17 10.17
N THR A 16 18.01 -20.91 11.09
CA THR A 16 16.71 -20.29 10.81
C THR A 16 16.98 -18.89 10.25
N THR A 17 16.82 -18.73 8.95
CA THR A 17 16.84 -17.41 8.31
C THR A 17 15.62 -16.65 8.82
N ALA A 18 15.79 -15.86 9.87
CA ALA A 18 14.77 -14.90 10.29
C ALA A 18 14.49 -13.99 9.10
N ALA A 19 13.29 -14.07 8.54
CA ALA A 19 12.84 -13.18 7.49
C ALA A 19 13.02 -11.75 8.01
N LEU A 20 13.88 -10.95 7.35
CA LEU A 20 14.10 -9.55 7.66
C LEU A 20 12.76 -8.82 7.49
N VAL A 21 12.10 -8.51 8.60
CA VAL A 21 10.93 -7.62 8.59
C VAL A 21 11.39 -6.31 7.97
N PRO A 22 10.83 -5.89 6.83
CA PRO A 22 11.29 -4.68 6.18
C PRO A 22 11.13 -3.50 7.14
N ASN A 23 12.22 -2.77 7.39
CA ASN A 23 12.17 -1.54 8.19
C ASN A 23 11.40 -0.48 7.39
N LEU A 24 10.08 -0.45 7.58
CA LEU A 24 9.18 0.49 6.92
C LEU A 24 9.24 1.84 7.65
N PRO A 25 9.13 2.97 6.94
CA PRO A 25 9.16 4.29 7.54
C PRO A 25 7.93 4.54 8.41
N LYS A 26 8.11 5.39 9.42
CA LYS A 26 7.03 5.79 10.34
C LYS A 26 6.08 6.76 9.64
N ILE A 27 4.80 6.42 9.66
CA ILE A 27 3.72 7.23 9.10
C ILE A 27 2.60 7.39 10.11
N GLN A 28 1.71 8.36 9.89
CA GLN A 28 0.56 8.60 10.77
C GLN A 28 -0.64 9.13 9.99
N ARG A 29 -1.85 8.76 10.44
CA ARG A 29 -3.10 9.32 9.95
C ARG A 29 -3.41 10.64 10.66
N ARG A 30 -3.78 11.68 9.90
CA ARG A 30 -4.25 12.98 10.40
C ARG A 30 -5.36 13.52 9.51
N LYS A 31 -6.05 14.59 9.95
CA LYS A 31 -6.96 15.36 9.08
C LYS A 31 -6.17 15.92 7.90
N SER A 32 -6.70 15.76 6.71
CA SER A 32 -6.11 16.23 5.45
C SER A 32 -6.79 17.52 4.99
N LYS A 33 -6.03 18.36 4.29
CA LYS A 33 -6.58 19.51 3.55
C LYS A 33 -7.12 19.09 2.18
N LEU A 34 -6.76 17.89 1.69
CA LEU A 34 -7.22 17.37 0.41
C LEU A 34 -8.62 16.77 0.52
N HIS A 35 -8.77 15.78 1.40
CA HIS A 35 -10.04 15.12 1.67
C HIS A 35 -9.99 14.37 3.00
N GLY A 36 -10.93 14.62 3.89
CA GLY A 36 -11.19 13.88 5.12
C GLY A 36 -9.94 13.56 5.95
N TRP A 37 -9.47 12.31 5.88
CA TRP A 37 -8.24 11.83 6.51
C TRP A 37 -7.14 11.68 5.47
N GLY A 38 -5.89 11.89 5.87
CA GLY A 38 -4.70 11.64 5.07
C GLY A 38 -3.62 10.91 5.86
N VAL A 39 -2.61 10.42 5.18
CA VAL A 39 -1.44 9.77 5.77
C VAL A 39 -0.21 10.64 5.58
N PHE A 40 0.55 10.83 6.63
CA PHE A 40 1.67 11.77 6.66
C PHE A 40 2.96 11.06 7.09
N ALA A 41 4.08 11.41 6.47
CA ALA A 41 5.40 10.96 6.88
C ALA A 41 5.75 11.51 8.27
N ARG A 42 6.24 10.67 9.19
CA ARG A 42 6.76 11.12 10.49
C ARG A 42 8.27 11.32 10.51
N GLU A 43 8.94 10.85 9.48
CA GLU A 43 10.38 10.94 9.26
C GLU A 43 10.67 11.15 7.77
N PRO A 44 11.87 11.58 7.37
CA PRO A 44 12.25 11.66 5.96
C PRO A 44 12.21 10.28 5.32
N ILE A 45 11.66 10.19 4.10
CA ILE A 45 11.55 8.95 3.33
C ILE A 45 12.32 9.14 2.02
N ASN A 46 13.30 8.29 1.78
CA ASN A 46 14.09 8.33 0.56
C ASN A 46 13.29 7.82 -0.66
N LYS A 47 13.58 8.37 -1.82
CA LYS A 47 13.05 7.90 -3.11
C LYS A 47 13.18 6.38 -3.25
N ASN A 48 12.18 5.74 -3.84
CA ASN A 48 12.06 4.30 -4.08
C ASN A 48 11.88 3.43 -2.81
N LYS A 49 11.86 4.01 -1.59
CA LYS A 49 11.58 3.26 -0.38
C LYS A 49 10.14 2.73 -0.39
N ARG A 50 9.92 1.46 -0.05
CA ARG A 50 8.61 0.92 0.30
C ARG A 50 8.14 1.58 1.59
N ILE A 51 6.90 2.06 1.61
CA ILE A 51 6.34 2.81 2.75
C ILE A 51 5.37 1.93 3.52
N ILE A 52 4.41 1.34 2.84
CA ILE A 52 3.38 0.48 3.41
C ILE A 52 2.75 -0.36 2.30
N ASP A 53 2.26 -1.55 2.63
CA ASP A 53 1.38 -2.29 1.75
C ASP A 53 -0.07 -1.78 1.83
N TYR A 54 -0.80 -1.87 0.75
CA TYR A 54 -2.23 -1.58 0.72
C TYR A 54 -2.98 -2.86 1.12
N ALA A 55 -3.16 -3.06 2.41
CA ALA A 55 -3.83 -4.25 2.97
C ALA A 55 -5.34 -4.20 2.75
N GLY A 56 -5.97 -5.37 2.80
CA GLY A 56 -7.39 -5.56 2.67
C GLY A 56 -7.76 -6.96 2.21
N GLU A 57 -9.04 -7.26 2.16
CA GLU A 57 -9.54 -8.54 1.65
C GLU A 57 -9.23 -8.67 0.15
N LEU A 58 -8.68 -9.81 -0.27
CA LEU A 58 -8.49 -10.13 -1.68
C LEU A 58 -9.80 -10.70 -2.23
N ILE A 59 -10.41 -10.00 -3.17
CA ILE A 59 -11.70 -10.35 -3.77
C ILE A 59 -11.59 -10.45 -5.29
N SER A 60 -12.50 -11.19 -5.93
CA SER A 60 -12.57 -11.20 -7.39
C SER A 60 -13.04 -9.84 -7.92
N ASN A 61 -12.62 -9.48 -9.14
CA ASN A 61 -13.09 -8.23 -9.77
C ASN A 61 -14.62 -8.21 -9.95
N LYS A 62 -15.26 -9.37 -10.08
CA LYS A 62 -16.74 -9.46 -10.12
C LYS A 62 -17.36 -9.03 -8.79
N GLN A 63 -16.76 -9.41 -7.66
CA GLN A 63 -17.23 -9.00 -6.33
C GLN A 63 -16.92 -7.52 -6.05
N SER A 64 -15.83 -6.97 -6.63
CA SER A 64 -15.42 -5.59 -6.39
C SER A 64 -16.46 -4.58 -6.89
N VAL A 65 -17.10 -4.81 -8.03
CA VAL A 65 -18.05 -3.88 -8.66
C VAL A 65 -19.16 -3.45 -7.69
N ASN A 66 -19.85 -4.41 -7.06
CA ASN A 66 -20.93 -4.09 -6.11
C ASN A 66 -20.45 -3.36 -4.84
N ARG A 67 -19.19 -3.62 -4.42
CA ARG A 67 -18.59 -2.95 -3.26
C ARG A 67 -18.17 -1.53 -3.60
N GLU A 68 -17.52 -1.34 -4.76
CA GLU A 68 -17.11 -0.02 -5.28
C GLU A 68 -18.30 0.92 -5.41
N ASP A 69 -19.40 0.50 -6.01
CA ASP A 69 -20.62 1.29 -6.13
C ASP A 69 -21.14 1.81 -4.79
N ARG A 70 -21.05 0.97 -3.76
CA ARG A 70 -21.46 1.36 -2.40
C ARG A 70 -20.52 2.39 -1.80
N TYR A 71 -19.20 2.22 -2.00
CA TYR A 71 -18.19 3.15 -1.47
C TYR A 71 -18.20 4.48 -2.21
N LEU A 72 -18.39 4.47 -3.54
CA LEU A 72 -18.49 5.69 -4.34
C LEU A 72 -19.67 6.56 -3.91
N ARG A 73 -20.81 5.96 -3.57
CA ARG A 73 -21.95 6.71 -2.99
C ARG A 73 -21.63 7.37 -1.65
N GLN A 74 -20.62 6.88 -0.93
CA GLN A 74 -20.09 7.47 0.31
C GLN A 74 -18.90 8.42 0.07
N GLY A 75 -18.54 8.66 -1.20
CA GLY A 75 -17.38 9.48 -1.56
C GLY A 75 -16.03 8.80 -1.26
N CYS A 76 -15.99 7.47 -1.21
CA CYS A 76 -14.79 6.69 -0.87
C CYS A 76 -14.35 5.82 -2.03
N ILE A 77 -13.02 5.70 -2.21
CA ILE A 77 -12.38 4.79 -3.16
C ILE A 77 -11.45 3.88 -2.35
N TRP A 78 -11.92 2.68 -2.03
CA TRP A 78 -11.21 1.73 -1.16
C TRP A 78 -10.89 0.40 -1.82
N VAL A 79 -11.36 0.18 -3.05
CA VAL A 79 -11.04 -1.01 -3.82
C VAL A 79 -9.88 -0.69 -4.78
N PHE A 80 -8.86 -1.52 -4.74
CA PHE A 80 -7.66 -1.37 -5.57
C PHE A 80 -7.52 -2.60 -6.47
N ARG A 81 -7.51 -2.40 -7.80
CA ARG A 81 -7.30 -3.49 -8.76
C ARG A 81 -5.87 -4.01 -8.68
N VAL A 82 -5.72 -5.30 -8.38
CA VAL A 82 -4.42 -5.99 -8.33
C VAL A 82 -4.01 -6.47 -9.73
N ASN A 83 -4.94 -7.09 -10.45
CA ASN A 83 -4.73 -7.62 -11.81
C ASN A 83 -6.08 -7.87 -12.51
N ARG A 84 -6.07 -8.59 -13.62
CA ARG A 84 -7.29 -8.89 -14.42
C ARG A 84 -8.34 -9.72 -13.67
N ALA A 85 -7.99 -10.43 -12.61
CA ALA A 85 -8.88 -11.32 -11.87
C ALA A 85 -9.20 -10.84 -10.46
N TRP A 86 -8.31 -10.09 -9.82
CA TRP A 86 -8.34 -9.80 -8.40
C TRP A 86 -8.24 -8.31 -8.08
N SER A 87 -8.98 -7.92 -7.05
CA SER A 87 -8.93 -6.60 -6.41
C SER A 87 -8.72 -6.76 -4.90
N ARG A 88 -8.24 -5.69 -4.27
CA ARG A 88 -8.08 -5.62 -2.82
C ARG A 88 -9.06 -4.60 -2.26
N ASP A 89 -9.90 -5.03 -1.33
CA ASP A 89 -10.87 -4.19 -0.63
C ASP A 89 -10.33 -3.79 0.74
N ALA A 90 -9.85 -2.57 0.86
CA ALA A 90 -9.29 -2.05 2.10
C ALA A 90 -10.33 -1.66 3.15
N ASN A 91 -11.62 -1.75 2.86
CA ASN A 91 -12.66 -1.55 3.86
C ASN A 91 -12.78 -2.78 4.78
N VAL A 92 -12.32 -3.95 4.34
CA VAL A 92 -12.31 -5.19 5.11
C VAL A 92 -10.87 -5.62 5.38
N GLY A 93 -10.45 -5.63 6.64
CA GLY A 93 -9.08 -6.00 7.02
C GLY A 93 -7.98 -5.07 6.48
N GLY A 94 -8.34 -3.86 6.05
CA GLY A 94 -7.38 -2.87 5.56
C GLY A 94 -6.58 -2.19 6.67
N ASN A 95 -5.50 -1.54 6.27
CA ASN A 95 -4.64 -0.76 7.16
C ASN A 95 -4.77 0.75 6.90
N VAL A 96 -3.84 1.54 7.45
CA VAL A 96 -3.84 2.99 7.31
C VAL A 96 -3.63 3.47 5.86
N ALA A 97 -3.09 2.64 4.97
CA ALA A 97 -2.86 2.99 3.56
C ALA A 97 -4.14 3.41 2.81
N ARG A 98 -5.31 2.91 3.20
CA ARG A 98 -6.60 3.29 2.60
C ARG A 98 -6.94 4.78 2.73
N PHE A 99 -6.25 5.50 3.62
CA PHE A 99 -6.42 6.94 3.83
C PHE A 99 -5.38 7.78 3.08
N ILE A 100 -4.48 7.16 2.28
CA ILE A 100 -3.58 7.90 1.40
C ILE A 100 -4.41 8.49 0.27
N ASN A 101 -4.41 9.82 0.17
CA ASN A 101 -5.24 10.55 -0.78
C ASN A 101 -4.66 10.52 -2.20
N HIS A 102 -5.52 10.81 -3.18
CA HIS A 102 -5.11 11.04 -4.56
C HIS A 102 -4.44 12.40 -4.73
N SER A 103 -3.46 12.45 -5.65
CA SER A 103 -2.96 13.69 -6.25
C SER A 103 -2.62 13.47 -7.72
N CYS A 104 -2.91 14.48 -8.56
CA CYS A 104 -2.45 14.50 -9.96
C CYS A 104 -0.94 14.76 -10.09
N THR A 105 -0.27 15.19 -9.02
CA THR A 105 1.18 15.36 -8.90
C THR A 105 1.66 14.66 -7.63
N PRO A 106 1.63 13.31 -7.60
CA PRO A 106 1.81 12.53 -6.39
C PRO A 106 3.28 12.47 -5.96
N ASN A 107 3.51 12.22 -4.67
CA ASN A 107 4.84 11.92 -4.13
C ASN A 107 5.10 10.43 -3.90
N CYS A 108 4.10 9.59 -4.16
CA CYS A 108 4.21 8.15 -4.11
C CYS A 108 3.75 7.52 -5.43
N TRP A 109 4.15 6.27 -5.65
CA TRP A 109 3.70 5.42 -6.74
C TRP A 109 3.42 4.02 -6.22
N VAL A 110 2.79 3.19 -7.04
CA VAL A 110 2.31 1.86 -6.66
C VAL A 110 3.11 0.79 -7.39
N GLU A 111 3.57 -0.22 -6.63
CA GLU A 111 4.20 -1.44 -7.12
C GLU A 111 3.35 -2.64 -6.73
N VAL A 112 3.01 -3.50 -7.67
CA VAL A 112 2.30 -4.75 -7.37
C VAL A 112 3.26 -5.92 -7.52
N VAL A 113 3.45 -6.68 -6.44
CA VAL A 113 4.31 -7.88 -6.39
C VAL A 113 3.51 -9.00 -5.73
N ASP A 114 3.32 -10.12 -6.41
CA ASP A 114 2.64 -11.31 -5.88
C ASP A 114 1.30 -10.99 -5.18
N LYS A 115 0.45 -10.19 -5.82
CA LYS A 115 -0.83 -9.69 -5.30
C LYS A 115 -0.73 -8.78 -4.07
N THR A 116 0.47 -8.40 -3.67
CA THR A 116 0.71 -7.36 -2.66
C THR A 116 0.89 -6.02 -3.36
N ILE A 117 0.15 -5.02 -2.94
CA ILE A 117 0.22 -3.67 -3.47
C ILE A 117 1.09 -2.86 -2.52
N TRP A 118 2.25 -2.39 -2.99
CA TRP A 118 3.16 -1.56 -2.22
C TRP A 118 3.04 -0.10 -2.61
N ILE A 119 2.86 0.78 -1.63
CA ILE A 119 3.03 2.23 -1.81
C ILE A 119 4.51 2.55 -1.61
N ARG A 120 5.10 3.24 -2.60
CA ARG A 120 6.52 3.58 -2.64
C ARG A 120 6.73 5.08 -2.87
N ALA A 121 7.80 5.62 -2.32
CA ALA A 121 8.18 7.01 -2.54
C ALA A 121 8.64 7.25 -4.00
N ALA A 122 8.00 8.16 -4.72
CA ALA A 122 8.39 8.57 -6.08
C ALA A 122 9.57 9.55 -6.07
N ARG A 123 9.74 10.27 -4.97
CA ARG A 123 10.84 11.22 -4.70
C ARG A 123 11.21 11.16 -3.22
N ASN A 124 12.20 11.91 -2.81
CA ASN A 124 12.44 12.14 -1.39
C ASN A 124 11.25 12.90 -0.78
N ILE A 125 10.73 12.41 0.36
CA ILE A 125 9.59 12.96 1.08
C ILE A 125 10.10 13.46 2.43
N ARG A 126 9.74 14.68 2.81
CA ARG A 126 10.13 15.28 4.10
C ARG A 126 9.20 14.80 5.21
N ALA A 127 9.69 14.81 6.45
CA ALA A 127 8.82 14.64 7.60
C ALA A 127 7.71 15.70 7.60
N GLY A 128 6.48 15.26 7.89
CA GLY A 128 5.28 16.12 7.88
C GLY A 128 4.57 16.23 6.51
N GLU A 129 5.16 15.80 5.40
CA GLU A 129 4.46 15.77 4.11
C GLU A 129 3.34 14.74 4.10
N GLU A 130 2.21 15.09 3.46
CA GLU A 130 1.14 14.15 3.16
C GLU A 130 1.54 13.22 2.01
N LEU A 131 1.34 11.92 2.20
CA LEU A 131 1.55 10.90 1.17
C LEU A 131 0.37 10.91 0.21
N THR A 132 0.64 10.91 -1.08
CA THR A 132 -0.37 10.86 -2.13
C THR A 132 0.10 9.98 -3.28
N TYR A 133 -0.84 9.29 -3.94
CA TYR A 133 -0.55 8.58 -5.19
C TYR A 133 -1.64 8.84 -6.22
N ASP A 134 -1.37 8.58 -7.50
CA ASP A 134 -2.39 8.63 -8.54
C ASP A 134 -3.25 7.36 -8.44
N TYR A 135 -4.55 7.53 -8.22
CA TYR A 135 -5.49 6.41 -8.11
C TYR A 135 -5.68 5.66 -9.44
N ASN A 136 -5.41 6.35 -10.57
CA ASN A 136 -5.57 5.79 -11.91
C ASN A 136 -6.93 5.10 -12.08
N THR A 137 -8.00 5.79 -11.66
CA THR A 137 -9.36 5.28 -11.68
C THR A 137 -9.85 5.01 -13.09
N GLU A 138 -10.53 3.87 -13.29
CA GLU A 138 -11.24 3.51 -14.52
C GLU A 138 -12.75 3.68 -14.32
N GLY A 139 -13.51 3.76 -15.42
CA GLY A 139 -14.98 3.86 -15.38
C GLY A 139 -15.52 5.28 -15.21
N ASP A 140 -16.75 5.37 -14.70
CA ASP A 140 -17.46 6.64 -14.51
C ASP A 140 -16.82 7.45 -13.37
N LYS A 141 -16.14 8.52 -13.75
CA LYS A 141 -15.40 9.39 -12.83
C LYS A 141 -16.34 10.39 -12.20
N THR A 142 -16.84 10.10 -11.02
CA THR A 142 -17.88 10.90 -10.34
C THR A 142 -17.35 11.80 -9.23
N ILE A 143 -16.23 11.42 -8.60
CA ILE A 143 -15.67 12.17 -7.46
C ILE A 143 -14.74 13.27 -7.95
N PRO A 144 -14.99 14.57 -7.66
CA PRO A 144 -14.10 15.65 -8.06
C PRO A 144 -12.78 15.60 -7.29
N CYS A 145 -11.67 15.69 -8.01
CA CYS A 145 -10.34 15.77 -7.41
C CYS A 145 -10.15 17.12 -6.71
N ARG A 146 -9.56 17.09 -5.51
CA ARG A 146 -9.26 18.28 -4.70
C ARG A 146 -7.77 18.44 -4.39
N CYS A 147 -6.89 17.82 -5.20
CA CYS A 147 -5.45 17.86 -4.93
C CYS A 147 -4.82 19.26 -5.02
N ARG A 148 -5.50 20.20 -5.68
CA ARG A 148 -5.14 21.62 -5.77
C ARG A 148 -6.40 22.47 -6.08
N PRO A 149 -6.37 23.77 -5.81
CA PRO A 149 -7.46 24.67 -6.22
C PRO A 149 -7.73 24.53 -7.72
N ASN A 150 -9.02 24.54 -8.09
CA ASN A 150 -9.48 24.45 -9.48
C ASN A 150 -9.00 23.20 -10.26
N CYS A 151 -8.65 22.11 -9.59
CA CYS A 151 -8.35 20.85 -10.28
C CYS A 151 -9.60 20.36 -11.03
N LYS A 152 -9.47 20.13 -12.33
CA LYS A 152 -10.58 19.66 -13.19
C LYS A 152 -10.65 18.13 -13.30
N THR A 153 -9.69 17.41 -12.72
CA THR A 153 -9.69 15.95 -12.72
C THR A 153 -10.84 15.40 -11.90
N ARG A 154 -11.42 14.30 -12.37
CA ARG A 154 -12.41 13.51 -11.63
C ARG A 154 -11.86 12.10 -11.44
N LEU A 155 -12.23 11.47 -10.35
CA LEU A 155 -11.86 10.11 -9.94
C LEU A 155 -13.05 9.18 -10.07
#